data_b081a4b9879b22408ac96b70567b7eb2
#
_entry.id   b081a4b9879b22408ac96b70567b7eb2
#
_cell.length_a   1.000
_cell.length_b   1.000
_cell.length_c   1.000
_cell.angle_alpha   90.00
_cell.angle_beta   90.00
_cell.angle_gamma   90.00
#
_symmetry.space_group_name_H-M   'P 1'
#
loop_
_entity.id
_entity.type
_entity.pdbx_description
1 polymer ?
#
loop_
_entity_poly.entity_id
_entity_poly.type
_entity_poly.pdbx_seq_one_letter_code
_entity_poly.pdbx_strand_id
1 'polypeptide(L)'
;MRKIMKTKGGVRRMSCGSCLLLLLVLFSCTSIDETLPECRLYVRFRYDYNMEFSDAFASQVNRVDVFVFDKDGMFVMKKSEQGESLGSGSYRMQLQLPIGEYRIAAWAGVSDDFEMPELVAGKSTLEDLTVRMKREESLVHDKALEPLWYGEVKTVDFTGRQEQTEMVSLIKDTNKFRFILQKSGPGEELDMNDCLFEIRADNGYYDWNNDLLDDDMISYQPYYLEKVEDVGIVAEMNTMRLLEHKKVYLTLTRKSDGKELMRIDLIPYLL
;
A
#
# COMPACT_ATOMS: atom_id res chain seq x y z
N MET A 1 25.92 -45.77 -101.69
CA MET A 1 24.63 -46.00 -101.01
C MET A 1 24.81 -45.70 -99.50
N ARG A 2 24.37 -44.54 -99.00
CA ARG A 2 24.41 -44.17 -97.60
C ARG A 2 23.00 -44.03 -97.07
N LYS A 3 22.66 -44.85 -96.07
CA LYS A 3 21.39 -44.86 -95.37
C LYS A 3 21.39 -43.75 -94.30
N ILE A 4 20.49 -42.79 -94.40
CA ILE A 4 20.31 -41.76 -93.38
C ILE A 4 19.34 -42.26 -92.30
N MET A 5 19.82 -42.34 -91.03
CA MET A 5 18.96 -42.65 -89.88
C MET A 5 18.36 -41.35 -89.37
N LYS A 6 17.03 -41.30 -89.36
CA LYS A 6 16.27 -40.23 -88.64
C LYS A 6 16.12 -40.50 -87.20
N THR A 7 16.69 -39.70 -86.33
CA THR A 7 16.41 -39.69 -84.91
C THR A 7 15.12 -38.92 -84.61
N LYS A 8 14.15 -39.56 -83.98
CA LYS A 8 12.94 -38.93 -83.43
C LYS A 8 13.28 -38.36 -82.05
N GLY A 9 13.29 -37.01 -81.98
CA GLY A 9 13.32 -36.29 -80.68
C GLY A 9 11.96 -36.36 -79.98
N GLY A 10 11.88 -37.04 -78.87
CA GLY A 10 10.68 -37.07 -78.05
C GLY A 10 10.67 -35.89 -77.10
N VAL A 11 9.82 -34.90 -77.33
CA VAL A 11 9.54 -33.82 -76.36
C VAL A 11 8.70 -34.42 -75.23
N ARG A 12 9.31 -34.55 -74.05
CA ARG A 12 8.61 -34.93 -72.80
C ARG A 12 7.74 -33.71 -72.39
N ARG A 13 6.43 -33.80 -72.57
CA ARG A 13 5.47 -32.88 -71.97
C ARG A 13 5.53 -33.05 -70.41
N MET A 14 6.18 -32.12 -69.73
CA MET A 14 6.04 -31.98 -68.26
C MET A 14 4.57 -31.68 -67.97
N SER A 15 3.97 -32.60 -67.20
CA SER A 15 2.57 -32.51 -66.79
C SER A 15 2.38 -31.25 -65.95
N CYS A 16 1.44 -30.40 -66.36
CA CYS A 16 1.04 -29.16 -65.69
C CYS A 16 0.61 -29.35 -64.20
N GLY A 17 0.27 -30.59 -63.86
CA GLY A 17 -0.09 -31.00 -62.49
C GLY A 17 1.06 -30.96 -61.48
N SER A 18 2.32 -31.22 -61.94
CA SER A 18 3.48 -31.24 -61.06
C SER A 18 3.93 -29.81 -60.65
N CYS A 19 3.75 -28.81 -61.55
CA CYS A 19 4.01 -27.39 -61.21
C CYS A 19 2.94 -26.80 -60.28
N LEU A 20 1.68 -27.23 -60.39
CA LEU A 20 0.60 -26.78 -59.52
C LEU A 20 0.77 -27.29 -58.09
N LEU A 21 1.26 -28.54 -57.93
CA LEU A 21 1.56 -29.13 -56.61
C LEU A 21 2.74 -28.44 -55.92
N LEU A 22 3.77 -28.01 -56.69
CA LEU A 22 4.92 -27.28 -56.14
C LEU A 22 4.55 -25.84 -55.71
N LEU A 23 3.60 -25.20 -56.39
CA LEU A 23 3.10 -23.88 -56.01
C LEU A 23 2.23 -23.90 -54.75
N LEU A 24 1.49 -24.98 -54.48
CA LEU A 24 0.68 -25.13 -53.27
C LEU A 24 1.53 -25.31 -51.98
N VAL A 25 2.75 -25.85 -52.08
CA VAL A 25 3.65 -26.02 -50.93
C VAL A 25 4.31 -24.69 -50.51
N LEU A 26 4.39 -23.72 -51.41
CA LEU A 26 4.98 -22.40 -51.12
C LEU A 26 4.01 -21.43 -50.40
N PHE A 27 2.71 -21.72 -50.37
CA PHE A 27 1.72 -20.93 -49.62
C PHE A 27 1.41 -21.46 -48.20
N SER A 28 2.12 -22.48 -47.74
CA SER A 28 1.97 -23.03 -46.39
C SER A 28 2.87 -22.34 -45.35
N CYS A 29 3.30 -21.10 -45.58
CA CYS A 29 3.70 -20.21 -44.50
C CYS A 29 2.43 -19.58 -43.92
N THR A 30 1.66 -20.34 -43.16
CA THR A 30 0.81 -19.72 -42.15
C THR A 30 1.76 -19.04 -41.18
N SER A 31 1.86 -17.70 -41.26
CA SER A 31 2.32 -16.92 -40.14
C SER A 31 1.42 -17.28 -39.00
N ILE A 32 1.93 -18.08 -38.09
CA ILE A 32 1.34 -18.25 -36.77
C ILE A 32 1.60 -16.88 -36.12
N ASP A 33 0.64 -15.96 -36.25
CA ASP A 33 0.55 -14.81 -35.39
C ASP A 33 0.17 -15.33 -34.00
N GLU A 34 1.14 -16.02 -33.36
CA GLU A 34 1.08 -16.15 -31.91
C GLU A 34 1.24 -14.74 -31.37
N THR A 35 0.10 -14.14 -31.03
CA THR A 35 0.11 -12.94 -30.17
C THR A 35 0.89 -13.32 -28.94
N LEU A 36 2.12 -12.79 -28.82
CA LEU A 36 2.93 -12.98 -27.64
C LEU A 36 2.05 -12.65 -26.42
N PRO A 37 2.04 -13.50 -25.39
CA PRO A 37 1.25 -13.20 -24.21
C PRO A 37 1.65 -11.82 -23.70
N GLU A 38 0.64 -10.99 -23.41
CA GLU A 38 0.88 -9.66 -22.86
C GLU A 38 1.71 -9.78 -21.57
N CYS A 39 2.82 -9.11 -21.56
CA CYS A 39 3.65 -9.02 -20.37
C CYS A 39 2.88 -8.26 -19.29
N ARG A 40 2.70 -8.85 -18.11
CA ARG A 40 1.90 -8.28 -17.06
C ARG A 40 2.69 -8.21 -15.77
N LEU A 41 2.73 -7.02 -15.17
CA LEU A 41 3.26 -6.81 -13.83
C LEU A 41 2.10 -6.71 -12.85
N TYR A 42 2.15 -7.50 -11.79
CA TYR A 42 1.19 -7.47 -10.70
C TYR A 42 1.86 -7.11 -9.39
N VAL A 43 1.11 -6.44 -8.54
CA VAL A 43 1.48 -6.17 -7.14
C VAL A 43 0.48 -6.88 -6.25
N ARG A 44 0.99 -7.68 -5.30
CA ARG A 44 0.24 -8.25 -4.19
C ARG A 44 0.65 -7.56 -2.90
N PHE A 45 -0.25 -7.57 -1.95
CA PHE A 45 -0.03 -6.94 -0.65
C PHE A 45 -0.13 -8.00 0.44
N ARG A 46 0.63 -7.81 1.51
CA ARG A 46 0.60 -8.67 2.68
C ARG A 46 0.73 -7.82 3.94
N TYR A 47 -0.16 -8.07 4.90
CA TYR A 47 -0.11 -7.47 6.22
C TYR A 47 -0.06 -8.56 7.28
N ASP A 48 1.14 -9.09 7.54
CA ASP A 48 1.41 -10.14 8.54
C ASP A 48 2.23 -9.64 9.73
N TYR A 49 2.73 -8.40 9.68
CA TYR A 49 3.32 -7.74 10.84
C TYR A 49 2.22 -7.15 11.73
N ASN A 50 1.53 -8.02 12.44
CA ASN A 50 0.41 -7.71 13.31
C ASN A 50 0.34 -8.70 14.48
N MET A 51 -0.50 -8.42 15.48
CA MET A 51 -0.66 -9.26 16.68
C MET A 51 -1.39 -10.59 16.42
N GLU A 52 -2.01 -10.77 15.26
CA GLU A 52 -2.73 -11.99 14.88
C GLU A 52 -1.81 -13.05 14.26
N PHE A 53 -0.56 -12.68 13.96
CA PHE A 53 0.45 -13.53 13.31
C PHE A 53 -0.04 -14.18 12.02
N SER A 54 -0.93 -13.52 11.29
CA SER A 54 -1.53 -13.96 10.03
C SER A 54 -1.66 -12.80 9.06
N ASP A 55 -1.76 -13.11 7.76
CA ASP A 55 -2.00 -12.08 6.75
C ASP A 55 -3.42 -11.52 6.90
N ALA A 56 -3.52 -10.30 7.41
CA ALA A 56 -4.78 -9.59 7.64
C ALA A 56 -5.11 -8.60 6.52
N PHE A 57 -4.39 -8.60 5.38
CA PHE A 57 -4.65 -7.66 4.29
C PHE A 57 -6.11 -7.69 3.84
N ALA A 58 -6.61 -8.86 3.46
CA ALA A 58 -7.97 -9.01 2.92
C ALA A 58 -9.08 -8.66 3.91
N SER A 59 -8.82 -8.72 5.22
CA SER A 59 -9.82 -8.44 6.26
C SER A 59 -9.79 -7.01 6.79
N GLN A 60 -8.65 -6.32 6.69
CA GLN A 60 -8.48 -5.01 7.32
C GLN A 60 -8.27 -3.86 6.32
N VAL A 61 -7.77 -4.14 5.11
CA VAL A 61 -7.45 -3.11 4.11
C VAL A 61 -8.58 -2.99 3.09
N ASN A 62 -9.18 -1.81 3.00
CA ASN A 62 -10.28 -1.52 2.08
C ASN A 62 -9.90 -0.56 0.94
N ARG A 63 -8.69 -0.01 0.97
CA ARG A 63 -8.15 0.88 -0.06
C ARG A 63 -6.63 0.75 -0.14
N VAL A 64 -6.11 0.73 -1.37
CA VAL A 64 -4.67 0.76 -1.65
C VAL A 64 -4.39 1.76 -2.77
N ASP A 65 -3.40 2.61 -2.55
CA ASP A 65 -2.84 3.55 -3.54
C ASP A 65 -1.40 3.12 -3.84
N VAL A 66 -1.13 2.78 -5.10
CA VAL A 66 0.20 2.39 -5.61
C VAL A 66 0.75 3.51 -6.46
N PHE A 67 1.98 3.90 -6.16
CA PHE A 67 2.74 4.93 -6.87
C PHE A 67 3.93 4.28 -7.56
N VAL A 68 4.10 4.56 -8.83
CA VAL A 68 5.18 4.02 -9.65
C VAL A 68 6.12 5.15 -10.03
N PHE A 69 7.40 4.93 -9.80
CA PHE A 69 8.49 5.81 -10.18
C PHE A 69 9.45 5.05 -11.10
N ASP A 70 10.09 5.74 -12.03
CA ASP A 70 11.11 5.14 -12.88
C ASP A 70 12.44 4.92 -12.11
N LYS A 71 13.45 4.40 -12.82
CA LYS A 71 14.79 4.14 -12.25
C LYS A 71 15.47 5.40 -11.68
N ASP A 72 15.14 6.57 -12.21
CA ASP A 72 15.70 7.86 -11.80
C ASP A 72 14.89 8.51 -10.67
N GLY A 73 13.82 7.82 -10.20
CA GLY A 73 12.95 8.28 -9.14
C GLY A 73 11.86 9.26 -9.57
N MET A 74 11.65 9.43 -10.88
CA MET A 74 10.60 10.31 -11.40
C MET A 74 9.25 9.60 -11.39
N PHE A 75 8.22 10.30 -10.95
CA PHE A 75 6.86 9.78 -10.89
C PHE A 75 6.32 9.45 -12.28
N VAL A 76 5.82 8.23 -12.45
CA VAL A 76 5.24 7.71 -13.71
C VAL A 76 3.73 7.70 -13.65
N MET A 77 3.16 7.03 -12.63
CA MET A 77 1.72 6.88 -12.48
C MET A 77 1.30 6.52 -11.07
N LYS A 78 0.04 6.78 -10.76
CA LYS A 78 -0.67 6.28 -9.59
C LYS A 78 -1.78 5.32 -10.03
N LYS A 79 -1.97 4.23 -9.29
CA LYS A 79 -3.13 3.35 -9.41
C LYS A 79 -3.73 3.10 -8.04
N SER A 80 -5.05 3.30 -7.94
CA SER A 80 -5.81 3.09 -6.71
C SER A 80 -6.83 1.98 -6.89
N GLU A 81 -7.09 1.22 -5.83
CA GLU A 81 -8.18 0.24 -5.75
C GLU A 81 -8.86 0.37 -4.40
N GLN A 82 -10.17 0.21 -4.38
CA GLN A 82 -10.97 0.33 -3.17
C GLN A 82 -12.15 -0.64 -3.20
N GLY A 83 -12.55 -1.14 -2.02
CA GLY A 83 -13.76 -1.90 -1.82
C GLY A 83 -13.57 -3.41 -1.88
N GLU A 84 -14.64 -4.14 -2.21
CA GLU A 84 -14.74 -5.59 -2.04
C GLU A 84 -13.69 -6.42 -2.77
N SER A 85 -13.13 -5.90 -3.87
CA SER A 85 -12.08 -6.61 -4.63
C SER A 85 -10.86 -6.93 -3.78
N LEU A 86 -10.51 -6.05 -2.82
CA LEU A 86 -9.38 -6.22 -1.90
C LEU A 86 -9.60 -7.33 -0.87
N GLY A 87 -10.86 -7.63 -0.53
CA GLY A 87 -11.24 -8.71 0.38
C GLY A 87 -10.99 -10.12 -0.15
N SER A 88 -10.60 -10.25 -1.41
CA SER A 88 -10.20 -11.53 -1.99
C SER A 88 -8.79 -11.92 -1.56
N GLY A 89 -8.62 -13.09 -0.95
CA GLY A 89 -7.29 -13.62 -0.61
C GLY A 89 -6.34 -13.84 -1.80
N SER A 90 -6.87 -13.74 -3.04
CA SER A 90 -6.10 -13.84 -4.29
C SER A 90 -5.93 -12.50 -5.00
N TYR A 91 -6.32 -11.38 -4.38
CA TYR A 91 -6.22 -10.07 -4.99
C TYR A 91 -4.80 -9.74 -5.44
N ARG A 92 -4.70 -9.17 -6.62
CA ARG A 92 -3.46 -8.60 -7.19
C ARG A 92 -3.80 -7.42 -8.09
N MET A 93 -3.08 -6.34 -7.94
CA MET A 93 -3.22 -5.13 -8.75
C MET A 93 -2.36 -5.25 -10.00
N GLN A 94 -2.95 -5.25 -11.19
CA GLN A 94 -2.19 -5.22 -12.43
C GLN A 94 -1.69 -3.81 -12.72
N LEU A 95 -0.40 -3.65 -13.00
CA LEU A 95 0.22 -2.42 -13.47
C LEU A 95 0.49 -2.54 -14.98
N GLN A 96 0.08 -1.52 -15.74
CA GLN A 96 0.35 -1.44 -17.18
C GLN A 96 1.57 -0.55 -17.38
N LEU A 97 2.75 -1.17 -17.47
CA LEU A 97 4.03 -0.49 -17.58
C LEU A 97 4.82 -1.05 -18.76
N PRO A 98 5.58 -0.22 -19.49
CA PRO A 98 6.60 -0.68 -20.41
C PRO A 98 7.68 -1.53 -19.70
N ILE A 99 8.47 -2.25 -20.45
CA ILE A 99 9.67 -2.91 -19.93
C ILE A 99 10.63 -1.84 -19.39
N GLY A 100 11.18 -2.06 -18.18
CA GLY A 100 12.06 -1.11 -17.52
C GLY A 100 12.22 -1.37 -16.04
N GLU A 101 13.08 -0.57 -15.41
CA GLU A 101 13.30 -0.57 -13.98
C GLU A 101 12.40 0.47 -13.30
N TYR A 102 11.75 0.06 -12.20
CA TYR A 102 10.80 0.89 -11.46
C TYR A 102 11.01 0.79 -9.96
N ARG A 103 10.58 1.84 -9.25
CA ARG A 103 10.34 1.80 -7.82
C ARG A 103 8.83 1.88 -7.58
N ILE A 104 8.31 0.95 -6.80
CA ILE A 104 6.89 0.86 -6.46
C ILE A 104 6.73 1.17 -4.99
N ALA A 105 6.05 2.25 -4.67
CA ALA A 105 5.64 2.62 -3.32
C ALA A 105 4.13 2.40 -3.16
N ALA A 106 3.68 2.05 -1.97
CA ALA A 106 2.26 1.87 -1.70
C ALA A 106 1.87 2.49 -0.35
N TRP A 107 0.65 3.05 -0.31
CA TRP A 107 -0.03 3.41 0.92
C TRP A 107 -1.41 2.80 0.91
N ALA A 108 -1.84 2.26 2.05
CA ALA A 108 -3.16 1.67 2.16
C ALA A 108 -3.97 2.37 3.27
N GLY A 109 -5.29 2.41 3.11
CA GLY A 109 -6.19 3.07 4.05
C GLY A 109 -6.16 4.61 3.98
N VAL A 110 -5.58 5.22 2.95
CA VAL A 110 -5.59 6.69 2.81
C VAL A 110 -7.03 7.17 2.68
N SER A 111 -7.54 7.73 3.75
CA SER A 111 -8.88 8.29 3.90
C SER A 111 -8.84 9.82 3.89
N ASP A 112 -10.00 10.43 4.21
CA ASP A 112 -10.09 11.87 4.39
C ASP A 112 -9.33 12.41 5.63
N ASP A 113 -8.86 11.52 6.51
CA ASP A 113 -8.01 11.88 7.66
C ASP A 113 -6.59 12.24 7.26
N PHE A 114 -6.20 11.94 6.02
CA PHE A 114 -4.83 12.11 5.53
C PHE A 114 -4.78 13.02 4.31
N GLU A 115 -3.66 13.69 4.15
CA GLU A 115 -3.32 14.46 2.95
C GLU A 115 -2.04 13.93 2.32
N MET A 116 -2.02 13.91 1.01
CA MET A 116 -0.88 13.57 0.18
C MET A 116 -0.76 14.61 -0.94
N PRO A 117 0.46 14.95 -1.37
CA PRO A 117 0.65 15.83 -2.51
C PRO A 117 0.12 15.18 -3.80
N GLU A 118 -0.37 16.00 -4.70
CA GLU A 118 -0.67 15.57 -6.06
C GLU A 118 0.63 15.47 -6.86
N LEU A 119 1.00 14.23 -7.23
CA LEU A 119 2.20 13.99 -8.01
C LEU A 119 1.93 14.14 -9.51
N VAL A 120 2.85 14.81 -10.21
CA VAL A 120 2.76 15.07 -11.65
C VAL A 120 3.78 14.23 -12.39
N ALA A 121 3.31 13.39 -13.32
CA ALA A 121 4.17 12.51 -14.11
C ALA A 121 5.28 13.27 -14.84
N GLY A 122 6.52 12.78 -14.72
CA GLY A 122 7.72 13.37 -15.30
C GLY A 122 8.17 14.70 -14.66
N LYS A 123 7.58 15.10 -13.51
CA LYS A 123 7.99 16.29 -12.76
C LYS A 123 8.24 16.01 -11.29
N SER A 124 7.31 15.30 -10.63
CA SER A 124 7.47 14.93 -9.23
C SER A 124 8.43 13.76 -9.07
N THR A 125 9.09 13.70 -7.95
CA THR A 125 10.05 12.66 -7.58
C THR A 125 9.51 11.76 -6.47
N LEU A 126 10.23 10.71 -6.13
CA LEU A 126 9.89 9.82 -5.02
C LEU A 126 9.88 10.58 -3.68
N GLU A 127 10.80 11.53 -3.53
CA GLU A 127 10.94 12.37 -2.34
C GLU A 127 9.74 13.31 -2.14
N ASP A 128 8.99 13.61 -3.20
CA ASP A 128 7.74 14.39 -3.09
C ASP A 128 6.57 13.57 -2.54
N LEU A 129 6.69 12.24 -2.48
CA LEU A 129 5.64 11.38 -1.92
C LEU A 129 5.69 11.42 -0.40
N THR A 130 4.77 12.16 0.18
CA THR A 130 4.60 12.29 1.64
C THR A 130 3.17 12.02 2.06
N VAL A 131 2.97 11.63 3.31
CA VAL A 131 1.64 11.44 3.92
C VAL A 131 1.59 12.19 5.23
N ARG A 132 0.57 13.01 5.40
CA ARG A 132 0.37 13.80 6.61
C ARG A 132 -1.03 13.60 7.16
N MET A 133 -1.14 13.39 8.47
CA MET A 133 -2.42 13.41 9.15
C MET A 133 -2.99 14.82 9.11
N LYS A 134 -4.23 14.99 8.64
CA LYS A 134 -4.92 16.27 8.69
C LYS A 134 -5.19 16.67 10.13
N ARG A 135 -5.07 17.94 10.40
CA ARG A 135 -5.24 18.48 11.73
C ARG A 135 -5.91 19.85 11.69
N GLU A 136 -6.56 20.18 12.79
CA GLU A 136 -7.13 21.49 13.03
C GLU A 136 -6.04 22.43 13.59
N GLU A 137 -6.30 23.73 13.59
CA GLU A 137 -5.37 24.76 14.14
C GLU A 137 -5.05 24.53 15.63
N SER A 138 -5.96 23.88 16.36
CA SER A 138 -5.76 23.53 17.78
C SER A 138 -4.70 22.48 18.03
N LEU A 139 -4.26 21.76 16.99
CA LEU A 139 -3.39 20.58 17.09
C LEU A 139 -3.94 19.48 18.02
N VAL A 140 -5.25 19.49 18.29
CA VAL A 140 -5.95 18.47 19.05
C VAL A 140 -6.59 17.46 18.10
N HIS A 141 -6.38 16.17 18.36
CA HIS A 141 -7.05 15.09 17.66
C HIS A 141 -7.87 14.28 18.67
N ASP A 142 -9.18 14.47 18.65
CA ASP A 142 -10.18 13.86 19.52
C ASP A 142 -11.26 13.08 18.75
N LYS A 143 -10.94 12.67 17.54
CA LYS A 143 -11.82 11.89 16.64
C LYS A 143 -11.26 10.49 16.43
N ALA A 144 -12.12 9.57 16.00
CA ALA A 144 -11.66 8.28 15.50
C ALA A 144 -10.78 8.49 14.27
N LEU A 145 -9.64 7.81 14.22
CA LEU A 145 -8.69 7.88 13.11
C LEU A 145 -8.79 6.59 12.29
N GLU A 146 -9.02 6.74 10.99
CA GLU A 146 -9.01 5.60 10.09
C GLU A 146 -7.61 4.97 10.02
N PRO A 147 -7.53 3.63 9.90
CA PRO A 147 -6.25 2.95 9.83
C PRO A 147 -5.46 3.32 8.58
N LEU A 148 -4.15 3.55 8.75
CA LEU A 148 -3.19 3.81 7.69
C LEU A 148 -2.10 2.75 7.70
N TRP A 149 -1.67 2.30 6.52
CA TRP A 149 -0.55 1.39 6.34
C TRP A 149 0.43 1.93 5.31
N TYR A 150 1.69 1.81 5.62
CA TYR A 150 2.81 2.00 4.71
C TYR A 150 3.15 0.68 4.03
N GLY A 151 3.38 0.71 2.72
CA GLY A 151 3.90 -0.40 1.94
C GLY A 151 5.36 -0.20 1.60
N GLU A 152 6.20 -1.16 1.99
CA GLU A 152 7.64 -1.16 1.70
C GLU A 152 7.92 -0.92 0.21
N VAL A 153 8.80 0.05 -0.09
CA VAL A 153 9.17 0.38 -1.47
C VAL A 153 9.93 -0.78 -2.12
N LYS A 154 9.47 -1.20 -3.28
CA LYS A 154 10.08 -2.27 -4.08
C LYS A 154 10.76 -1.72 -5.31
N THR A 155 12.04 -2.11 -5.52
CA THR A 155 12.71 -1.95 -6.80
C THR A 155 12.41 -3.15 -7.67
N VAL A 156 11.90 -2.91 -8.87
CA VAL A 156 11.40 -3.92 -9.80
C VAL A 156 12.09 -3.76 -11.16
N ASP A 157 12.72 -4.82 -11.63
CA ASP A 157 13.17 -4.95 -13.02
C ASP A 157 12.10 -5.72 -13.81
N PHE A 158 11.24 -4.97 -14.52
CA PHE A 158 10.19 -5.55 -15.34
C PHE A 158 10.73 -5.89 -16.72
N THR A 159 11.09 -7.16 -16.91
CA THR A 159 11.75 -7.64 -18.14
C THR A 159 10.78 -7.99 -19.27
N GLY A 160 9.48 -8.02 -19.00
CA GLY A 160 8.46 -8.35 -20.00
C GLY A 160 8.49 -9.79 -20.51
N ARG A 161 9.17 -10.72 -19.85
CA ARG A 161 9.31 -12.11 -20.34
C ARG A 161 8.11 -12.98 -20.03
N GLN A 162 7.43 -12.69 -18.93
CA GLN A 162 6.27 -13.45 -18.44
C GLN A 162 5.45 -12.58 -17.49
N GLU A 163 4.40 -13.17 -16.90
CA GLU A 163 3.70 -12.60 -15.77
C GLU A 163 4.65 -12.50 -14.57
N GLN A 164 4.86 -11.29 -14.09
CA GLN A 164 5.69 -11.00 -12.91
C GLN A 164 4.78 -10.50 -11.78
N THR A 165 5.02 -10.98 -10.56
CA THR A 165 4.26 -10.55 -9.38
C THR A 165 5.22 -10.14 -8.29
N GLU A 166 5.07 -8.92 -7.80
CA GLU A 166 5.82 -8.37 -6.67
C GLU A 166 4.96 -8.36 -5.41
N MET A 167 5.58 -8.64 -4.27
CA MET A 167 4.92 -8.62 -2.96
C MET A 167 5.35 -7.38 -2.20
N VAL A 168 4.37 -6.56 -1.79
CA VAL A 168 4.57 -5.40 -0.91
C VAL A 168 4.09 -5.77 0.49
N SER A 169 5.01 -5.72 1.46
CA SER A 169 4.68 -5.88 2.88
C SER A 169 4.15 -4.56 3.45
N LEU A 170 3.06 -4.63 4.20
CA LEU A 170 2.41 -3.48 4.83
C LEU A 170 2.74 -3.42 6.32
N ILE A 171 2.98 -2.21 6.80
CA ILE A 171 3.17 -1.89 8.22
C ILE A 171 2.10 -0.88 8.61
N LYS A 172 1.41 -1.10 9.72
CA LYS A 172 0.37 -0.20 10.19
C LYS A 172 0.96 1.00 10.92
N ASP A 173 0.59 2.20 10.50
CA ASP A 173 1.08 3.47 11.04
C ASP A 173 0.09 4.16 11.99
N THR A 174 -1.00 3.49 12.36
CA THR A 174 -1.97 3.98 13.33
C THR A 174 -2.12 3.01 14.49
N ASN A 175 -2.25 3.55 15.69
CA ASN A 175 -2.55 2.78 16.90
C ASN A 175 -3.95 3.08 17.41
N LYS A 176 -4.57 2.09 18.03
CA LYS A 176 -5.81 2.25 18.78
C LYS A 176 -5.59 1.77 20.21
N PHE A 177 -5.87 2.63 21.17
CA PHE A 177 -5.74 2.35 22.60
C PHE A 177 -7.10 2.35 23.27
N ARG A 178 -7.25 1.45 24.22
CA ARG A 178 -8.37 1.45 25.16
C ARG A 178 -7.80 1.44 26.58
N PHE A 179 -8.03 2.52 27.31
CA PHE A 179 -7.63 2.66 28.69
C PHE A 179 -8.83 2.47 29.62
N ILE A 180 -8.64 1.76 30.70
CA ILE A 180 -9.65 1.56 31.74
C ILE A 180 -9.07 2.06 33.04
N LEU A 181 -9.61 3.17 33.56
CA LEU A 181 -9.23 3.75 34.81
C LEU A 181 -10.15 3.24 35.91
N GLN A 182 -9.63 2.36 36.79
CA GLN A 182 -10.37 1.78 37.87
C GLN A 182 -9.94 2.40 39.22
N LYS A 183 -10.91 2.56 40.11
CA LYS A 183 -10.64 2.98 41.49
C LYS A 183 -10.01 1.82 42.27
N SER A 184 -8.88 2.07 42.89
CA SER A 184 -8.20 1.11 43.77
C SER A 184 -8.33 1.53 45.23
N GLY A 185 -9.40 1.09 45.88
CA GLY A 185 -9.63 1.34 47.33
C GLY A 185 -10.51 2.55 47.66
N PRO A 186 -10.66 2.88 48.95
CA PRO A 186 -11.47 4.02 49.41
C PRO A 186 -10.78 5.35 49.04
N GLY A 187 -11.49 6.25 48.41
CA GLY A 187 -10.99 7.56 48.02
C GLY A 187 -12.06 8.37 47.30
N GLU A 188 -11.72 9.59 46.92
CA GLU A 188 -12.61 10.44 46.12
C GLU A 188 -12.85 9.81 44.76
N GLU A 189 -14.09 9.81 44.33
CA GLU A 189 -14.46 9.35 42.98
C GLU A 189 -14.03 10.41 41.96
N LEU A 190 -13.34 9.97 40.88
CA LEU A 190 -12.93 10.87 39.82
C LEU A 190 -14.17 11.24 39.00
N ASP A 191 -14.38 12.53 38.81
CA ASP A 191 -15.34 13.02 37.84
C ASP A 191 -14.73 12.89 36.44
N MET A 192 -15.35 12.07 35.59
CA MET A 192 -14.96 11.86 34.19
C MET A 192 -14.86 13.17 33.42
N ASN A 193 -15.77 14.13 33.68
CA ASN A 193 -15.79 15.42 32.99
C ASN A 193 -14.61 16.32 33.39
N ASP A 194 -14.05 16.10 34.59
CA ASP A 194 -12.85 16.81 35.10
C ASP A 194 -11.55 16.10 34.73
N CYS A 195 -11.62 14.98 34.00
CA CYS A 195 -10.45 14.23 33.53
C CYS A 195 -10.06 14.64 32.10
N LEU A 196 -8.78 14.89 31.88
CA LEU A 196 -8.17 15.03 30.57
C LEU A 196 -7.15 13.91 30.36
N PHE A 197 -7.48 12.95 29.49
CA PHE A 197 -6.55 11.96 28.97
C PHE A 197 -5.85 12.55 27.75
N GLU A 198 -4.52 12.52 27.72
CA GLU A 198 -3.76 13.10 26.62
C GLU A 198 -2.53 12.26 26.32
N ILE A 199 -2.27 12.04 25.02
CA ILE A 199 -0.99 11.56 24.49
C ILE A 199 -0.45 12.65 23.59
N ARG A 200 0.82 13.05 23.77
CA ARG A 200 1.46 14.07 22.92
C ARG A 200 2.60 13.48 22.14
N ALA A 201 2.57 13.67 20.82
CA ALA A 201 3.62 13.22 19.90
C ALA A 201 3.68 14.08 18.63
N ASP A 202 4.90 14.18 18.08
CA ASP A 202 5.22 14.88 16.83
C ASP A 202 5.36 13.85 15.68
N ASN A 203 4.29 13.09 15.41
CA ASN A 203 4.34 11.87 14.61
C ASN A 203 3.29 11.80 13.50
N GLY A 204 2.79 12.93 13.02
CA GLY A 204 1.73 12.95 12.03
C GLY A 204 2.18 13.16 10.58
N TYR A 205 3.50 13.18 10.27
CA TYR A 205 4.02 13.47 8.96
C TYR A 205 5.14 12.51 8.55
N TYR A 206 4.98 11.84 7.40
CA TYR A 206 5.87 10.78 6.93
C TYR A 206 6.36 11.06 5.52
N ASP A 207 7.59 10.65 5.23
CA ASP A 207 8.14 10.63 3.90
C ASP A 207 7.79 9.29 3.15
N TRP A 208 8.29 9.19 1.93
CA TRP A 208 8.11 8.03 1.07
C TRP A 208 8.68 6.71 1.63
N ASN A 209 9.61 6.77 2.57
CA ASN A 209 10.25 5.62 3.23
C ASN A 209 9.68 5.34 4.61
N ASN A 210 8.57 6.02 4.95
CA ASN A 210 7.95 5.94 6.27
C ASN A 210 8.79 6.49 7.43
N ASP A 211 9.77 7.35 7.12
CA ASP A 211 10.48 8.08 8.15
C ASP A 211 9.68 9.32 8.57
N LEU A 212 9.74 9.64 9.86
CA LEU A 212 9.07 10.84 10.38
C LEU A 212 9.78 12.11 9.90
N LEU A 213 9.01 13.01 9.33
CA LEU A 213 9.43 14.37 9.03
C LEU A 213 9.16 15.29 10.22
N ASP A 214 9.81 16.46 10.23
CA ASP A 214 9.56 17.49 11.25
C ASP A 214 8.08 17.87 11.25
N ASP A 215 7.47 17.82 12.43
CA ASP A 215 6.04 18.02 12.60
C ASP A 215 5.70 18.74 13.90
N ASP A 216 4.48 19.31 13.94
CA ASP A 216 3.94 19.92 15.15
C ASP A 216 3.60 18.87 16.21
N MET A 217 3.64 19.26 17.48
CA MET A 217 3.23 18.42 18.59
C MET A 217 1.72 18.28 18.64
N ILE A 218 1.22 17.09 18.32
CA ILE A 218 -0.20 16.76 18.30
C ILE A 218 -0.63 16.30 19.70
N SER A 219 -1.77 16.80 20.17
CA SER A 219 -2.46 16.37 21.38
C SER A 219 -3.54 15.36 20.98
N TYR A 220 -3.28 14.08 21.16
CA TYR A 220 -4.27 13.03 20.97
C TYR A 220 -5.11 12.89 22.23
N GLN A 221 -6.44 12.99 22.08
CA GLN A 221 -7.42 12.92 23.16
C GLN A 221 -8.46 11.83 22.84
N PRO A 222 -9.25 11.37 23.85
CA PRO A 222 -10.24 10.35 23.59
C PRO A 222 -11.32 10.79 22.60
N TYR A 223 -11.56 9.94 21.58
CA TYR A 223 -12.76 10.05 20.75
C TYR A 223 -13.97 9.36 21.39
N TYR A 224 -13.73 8.49 22.39
CA TYR A 224 -14.76 7.86 23.22
C TYR A 224 -14.31 7.91 24.66
N LEU A 225 -15.21 8.40 25.52
CA LEU A 225 -15.00 8.50 26.98
C LEU A 225 -16.32 8.22 27.66
N GLU A 226 -16.37 7.17 28.50
CA GLU A 226 -17.59 6.75 29.20
C GLU A 226 -17.25 6.19 30.58
N LYS A 227 -18.14 6.48 31.56
CA LYS A 227 -18.14 5.82 32.85
C LYS A 227 -19.03 4.58 32.78
N VAL A 228 -18.43 3.41 32.89
CA VAL A 228 -19.10 2.12 32.85
C VAL A 228 -19.22 1.58 34.27
N GLU A 229 -20.44 1.23 34.70
CA GLU A 229 -20.69 0.68 36.01
C GLU A 229 -19.84 -0.58 36.26
N ASP A 230 -19.30 -0.74 37.46
CA ASP A 230 -18.40 -1.84 37.86
C ASP A 230 -17.07 -1.98 37.05
N VAL A 231 -16.86 -1.19 36.00
CA VAL A 231 -15.64 -1.21 35.18
C VAL A 231 -14.75 -0.01 35.47
N GLY A 232 -15.31 1.20 35.53
CA GLY A 232 -14.56 2.45 35.71
C GLY A 232 -14.75 3.42 34.55
N ILE A 233 -13.77 4.31 34.34
CA ILE A 233 -13.76 5.24 33.21
C ILE A 233 -13.05 4.55 32.05
N VAL A 234 -13.75 4.39 30.92
CA VAL A 234 -13.21 3.84 29.68
C VAL A 234 -12.90 4.98 28.72
N ALA A 235 -11.65 5.06 28.25
CA ALA A 235 -11.21 6.02 27.27
C ALA A 235 -10.63 5.29 26.05
N GLU A 236 -11.14 5.60 24.83
CA GLU A 236 -10.55 5.12 23.58
C GLU A 236 -9.89 6.28 22.81
N MET A 237 -8.67 6.05 22.37
CA MET A 237 -7.83 7.04 21.71
C MET A 237 -7.16 6.41 20.49
N ASN A 238 -6.90 7.22 19.47
CA ASN A 238 -6.00 6.85 18.38
C ASN A 238 -4.72 7.68 18.43
N THR A 239 -3.64 7.15 17.89
CA THR A 239 -2.43 7.92 17.56
C THR A 239 -1.89 7.44 16.21
N MET A 240 -1.06 8.25 15.59
CA MET A 240 -0.14 7.76 14.57
C MET A 240 0.94 6.90 15.23
N ARG A 241 1.77 6.21 14.44
CA ARG A 241 2.82 5.30 14.91
C ARG A 241 3.73 5.96 15.93
N LEU A 242 3.93 5.30 17.06
CA LEU A 242 4.85 5.71 18.10
C LEU A 242 6.20 5.02 17.88
N LEU A 243 7.30 5.75 18.04
CA LEU A 243 8.66 5.24 17.79
C LEU A 243 9.33 4.82 19.09
N GLU A 244 10.00 3.67 19.07
CA GLU A 244 10.71 3.08 20.22
C GLU A 244 11.71 4.04 20.90
N HIS A 245 12.42 4.85 20.11
CA HIS A 245 13.43 5.77 20.63
C HIS A 245 12.86 7.09 21.16
N LYS A 246 11.56 7.37 21.00
CA LYS A 246 10.88 8.55 21.55
C LYS A 246 10.18 8.20 22.85
N LYS A 247 10.23 9.09 23.83
CA LYS A 247 9.44 8.96 25.06
C LYS A 247 8.06 9.55 24.83
N VAL A 248 7.04 8.71 24.89
CA VAL A 248 5.64 9.12 24.71
C VAL A 248 4.84 8.69 25.92
N TYR A 249 4.14 9.64 26.53
CA TYR A 249 3.38 9.43 27.74
C TYR A 249 1.89 9.56 27.51
N LEU A 250 1.12 8.64 28.10
CA LEU A 250 -0.26 8.91 28.46
C LEU A 250 -0.25 9.70 29.76
N THR A 251 -0.87 10.86 29.76
CA THR A 251 -1.11 11.68 30.95
C THR A 251 -2.60 11.74 31.27
N LEU A 252 -2.91 11.73 32.54
CA LEU A 252 -4.24 12.03 33.06
C LEU A 252 -4.10 13.27 33.93
N THR A 253 -4.77 14.36 33.53
CA THR A 253 -4.75 15.63 34.24
C THR A 253 -6.15 15.98 34.72
N ARG A 254 -6.26 16.48 35.97
CA ARG A 254 -7.50 17.08 36.45
C ARG A 254 -7.64 18.47 35.85
N LYS A 255 -8.74 18.72 35.15
CA LYS A 255 -8.96 20.00 34.44
C LYS A 255 -9.16 21.18 35.39
N SER A 256 -9.84 20.95 36.54
CA SER A 256 -10.20 21.99 37.52
C SER A 256 -9.01 22.70 38.16
N ASP A 257 -7.90 21.98 38.40
CA ASP A 257 -6.70 22.53 39.06
C ASP A 257 -5.39 22.31 38.29
N GLY A 258 -5.46 21.65 37.12
CA GLY A 258 -4.30 21.35 36.25
C GLY A 258 -3.37 20.28 36.85
N LYS A 259 -3.80 19.56 37.89
CA LYS A 259 -2.96 18.55 38.57
C LYS A 259 -2.82 17.31 37.73
N GLU A 260 -1.59 16.92 37.42
CA GLU A 260 -1.30 15.60 36.84
C GLU A 260 -1.59 14.50 37.87
N LEU A 261 -2.55 13.63 37.55
CA LEU A 261 -2.98 12.52 38.38
C LEU A 261 -2.22 11.24 38.08
N MET A 262 -1.83 11.06 36.80
CA MET A 262 -1.15 9.85 36.34
C MET A 262 -0.30 10.20 35.11
N ARG A 263 0.86 9.53 35.01
CA ARG A 263 1.73 9.53 33.82
C ARG A 263 2.26 8.13 33.58
N ILE A 264 2.06 7.61 32.36
CA ILE A 264 2.51 6.27 31.96
C ILE A 264 3.34 6.41 30.70
N ASP A 265 4.57 5.89 30.71
CA ASP A 265 5.36 5.72 29.48
C ASP A 265 4.72 4.61 28.66
N LEU A 266 4.29 4.90 27.42
CA LEU A 266 3.55 3.96 26.59
C LEU A 266 4.47 3.00 25.83
N ILE A 267 5.69 3.39 25.53
CA ILE A 267 6.58 2.62 24.68
C ILE A 267 6.83 1.20 25.20
N PRO A 268 7.12 0.99 26.50
CA PRO A 268 7.34 -0.36 27.06
C PRO A 268 6.14 -1.31 26.95
N TYR A 269 4.95 -0.80 26.71
CA TYR A 269 3.72 -1.60 26.58
C TYR A 269 3.34 -1.91 25.12
N LEU A 270 4.08 -1.36 24.15
CA LEU A 270 3.79 -1.49 22.73
C LEU A 270 4.77 -2.41 21.97
N LEU A 271 5.81 -2.87 22.67
CA LEU A 271 6.90 -3.68 22.11
C LEU A 271 6.79 -5.15 22.53
#